data_93935541c4d73bff5fcc55ce076d2cdb
#
_entry.id   93935541c4d73bff5fcc55ce076d2cdb
#
_cell.length_a   1.000
_cell.length_b   1.000
_cell.length_c   1.000
_cell.angle_alpha   90.00
_cell.angle_beta   90.00
_cell.angle_gamma   90.00
#
_symmetry.space_group_name_H-M   'P 1'
#
loop_
_entity.id
_entity.type
_entity.pdbx_description
1 polymer ?
#
loop_
_entity_poly.entity_id
_entity_poly.type
_entity_poly.pdbx_seq_one_letter_code
_entity_poly.pdbx_strand_id
1 'polypeptide(L)'
;QLKGKEIKKINQKEYDFQFLPEGGHILYGVKNTIGIKAINDSGKGTSSIGVILNSKNEEVVSFKSNFLGIGKFSFIPLKGENYKAKITLDNGKEFEKSIEGIKENGIAISVNNINSDKTIITLSTNEVSFNQIKNKSYKLLLHKDGKVQRIPVTFNSNKELIAIAVEDLFKGVNTVTLFDDENRPLLERMFFNNSIIKDFNLSITKTGSDIDSLIYQITSNNINNGQILNTSISVLPSETKSYNQDQTIVSAFYLKPYLKGTIENPQYYFSNISRKKKFELDVLLLTQGWSRYSWDNIFISQPKPSFDFENGIAVNGFINKKVEKISSLLL
;
A
#
# COMPACT_ATOMS: atom_id res chain seq x y z
N GLN A 1 -14.06 29.75 43.23
CA GLN A 1 -13.23 30.19 42.09
C GLN A 1 -12.42 28.97 41.57
N LEU A 2 -12.88 28.37 40.51
CA LEU A 2 -12.15 27.32 39.80
C LEU A 2 -11.10 27.99 38.91
N LYS A 3 -9.83 27.85 39.26
CA LYS A 3 -8.72 28.25 38.39
C LYS A 3 -8.73 27.36 37.15
N GLY A 4 -9.03 27.93 36.00
CA GLY A 4 -8.88 27.27 34.71
C GLY A 4 -7.43 26.84 34.50
N LYS A 5 -7.19 25.54 34.29
CA LYS A 5 -5.90 25.05 33.78
C LYS A 5 -5.71 25.62 32.39
N GLU A 6 -4.67 26.41 32.20
CA GLU A 6 -4.19 26.77 30.86
C GLU A 6 -3.92 25.48 30.07
N ILE A 7 -4.69 25.26 29.02
CA ILE A 7 -4.40 24.23 28.01
C ILE A 7 -3.14 24.72 27.29
N LYS A 8 -1.98 24.11 27.61
CA LYS A 8 -0.78 24.27 26.79
C LYS A 8 -1.15 24.01 25.36
N LYS A 9 -1.09 25.05 24.52
CA LYS A 9 -1.16 24.89 23.05
C LYS A 9 -0.06 23.90 22.67
N ILE A 10 -0.45 22.68 22.32
CA ILE A 10 0.42 21.74 21.63
C ILE A 10 0.76 22.44 20.32
N ASN A 11 2.04 22.75 20.10
CA ASN A 11 2.53 23.22 18.81
C ASN A 11 2.20 22.12 17.79
N GLN A 12 1.05 22.21 17.13
CA GLN A 12 0.71 21.39 15.99
C GLN A 12 1.76 21.69 14.92
N LYS A 13 2.57 20.69 14.56
CA LYS A 13 3.42 20.77 13.38
C LYS A 13 2.49 21.02 12.21
N GLU A 14 2.62 22.14 11.55
CA GLU A 14 1.84 22.50 10.35
C GLU A 14 1.99 21.47 9.23
N TYR A 15 3.04 20.65 9.27
CA TYR A 15 3.33 19.61 8.27
C TYR A 15 3.98 18.40 8.94
N ASP A 16 3.60 17.20 8.48
CA ASP A 16 4.33 15.96 8.78
C ASP A 16 5.06 15.49 7.53
N PHE A 17 6.38 15.39 7.62
CA PHE A 17 7.25 14.92 6.55
C PHE A 17 8.06 13.72 7.04
N GLN A 18 7.96 12.60 6.33
CA GLN A 18 8.56 11.34 6.73
C GLN A 18 9.44 10.77 5.63
N PHE A 19 10.57 10.19 6.05
CA PHE A 19 11.39 9.27 5.26
C PHE A 19 11.07 7.84 5.69
N LEU A 20 10.75 6.99 4.72
CA LEU A 20 10.23 5.65 4.92
C LEU A 20 11.10 4.66 4.11
N PRO A 21 12.16 4.11 4.71
CA PRO A 21 13.06 3.19 4.01
C PRO A 21 12.35 1.93 3.55
N GLU A 22 12.62 1.49 2.32
CA GLU A 22 12.11 0.23 1.79
C GLU A 22 12.65 -0.94 2.62
N GLY A 23 11.74 -1.77 3.15
CA GLY A 23 12.08 -2.86 4.07
C GLY A 23 12.28 -2.44 5.54
N GLY A 24 12.10 -1.14 5.87
CA GLY A 24 12.06 -0.66 7.25
C GLY A 24 13.37 -0.11 7.81
N HIS A 25 14.48 -0.17 7.08
CA HIS A 25 15.76 0.41 7.50
C HIS A 25 16.66 0.80 6.33
N ILE A 26 17.68 1.60 6.61
CA ILE A 26 18.73 2.02 5.68
C ILE A 26 20.00 1.27 6.03
N LEU A 27 20.69 0.71 5.05
CA LEU A 27 21.96 0.02 5.22
C LEU A 27 23.08 0.77 4.48
N TYR A 28 24.20 1.05 5.14
CA TYR A 28 25.32 1.69 4.49
C TYR A 28 25.97 0.79 3.44
N GLY A 29 26.63 1.40 2.44
CA GLY A 29 27.40 0.72 1.41
C GLY A 29 26.59 0.04 0.32
N VAL A 30 25.26 0.07 0.41
CA VAL A 30 24.36 -0.47 -0.62
C VAL A 30 23.32 0.56 -1.05
N LYS A 31 22.73 0.34 -2.23
CA LYS A 31 21.64 1.20 -2.71
C LYS A 31 20.38 0.94 -1.90
N ASN A 32 19.88 1.97 -1.22
CA ASN A 32 18.59 1.96 -0.53
C ASN A 32 17.57 2.80 -1.28
N THR A 33 16.32 2.36 -1.28
CA THR A 33 15.17 3.15 -1.74
C THR A 33 14.45 3.70 -0.52
N ILE A 34 14.13 4.99 -0.55
CA ILE A 34 13.47 5.68 0.55
C ILE A 34 12.22 6.35 0.03
N GLY A 35 11.08 5.95 0.57
CA GLY A 35 9.79 6.60 0.36
C GLY A 35 9.74 7.93 1.09
N ILE A 36 8.99 8.86 0.53
CA ILE A 36 8.70 10.17 1.10
C ILE A 36 7.20 10.25 1.30
N LYS A 37 6.79 10.76 2.45
CA LYS A 37 5.41 11.16 2.69
C LYS A 37 5.38 12.54 3.32
N ALA A 38 4.68 13.47 2.67
CA ALA A 38 4.46 14.84 3.12
C ALA A 38 2.95 15.10 3.23
N ILE A 39 2.47 15.45 4.41
CA ILE A 39 1.06 15.80 4.66
C ILE A 39 0.98 17.15 5.37
N ASN A 40 -0.03 17.92 5.05
CA ASN A 40 -0.32 19.19 5.68
C ASN A 40 -1.13 19.02 6.98
N ASP A 41 -1.46 20.13 7.63
CA ASP A 41 -2.27 20.21 8.86
C ASP A 41 -3.67 19.62 8.73
N SER A 42 -4.23 19.61 7.50
CA SER A 42 -5.53 18.98 7.19
C SER A 42 -5.43 17.48 6.91
N GLY A 43 -4.23 16.87 7.06
CA GLY A 43 -3.98 15.45 6.79
C GLY A 43 -3.96 15.08 5.31
N LYS A 44 -3.90 16.07 4.40
CA LYS A 44 -3.82 15.86 2.95
C LYS A 44 -2.38 15.91 2.45
N GLY A 45 -2.12 15.16 1.39
CA GLY A 45 -0.84 15.19 0.70
C GLY A 45 -0.46 16.60 0.22
N THR A 46 0.82 16.93 0.29
CA THR A 46 1.38 18.18 -0.21
C THR A 46 2.63 17.90 -1.05
N SER A 47 2.74 18.55 -2.20
CA SER A 47 3.91 18.39 -3.06
C SER A 47 5.15 18.97 -2.39
N SER A 48 6.27 18.31 -2.60
CA SER A 48 7.57 18.75 -2.09
C SER A 48 8.68 18.43 -3.07
N ILE A 49 9.72 19.26 -3.03
CA ILE A 49 11.00 19.01 -3.68
C ILE A 49 12.09 19.09 -2.62
N GLY A 50 13.21 18.42 -2.85
CA GLY A 50 14.33 18.55 -1.95
C GLY A 50 15.59 17.87 -2.45
N VAL A 51 16.66 18.09 -1.71
CA VAL A 51 17.98 17.51 -1.95
C VAL A 51 18.49 16.84 -0.67
N ILE A 52 19.19 15.75 -0.82
CA ILE A 52 19.94 15.11 0.26
C ILE A 52 21.37 15.63 0.20
N LEU A 53 21.85 16.14 1.30
CA LEU A 53 23.19 16.67 1.47
C LEU A 53 23.99 15.76 2.42
N ASN A 54 25.29 15.61 2.13
CA ASN A 54 26.25 14.97 3.02
C ASN A 54 26.76 15.94 4.11
N SER A 55 27.67 15.51 4.98
CA SER A 55 28.25 16.32 6.05
C SER A 55 29.05 17.53 5.54
N LYS A 56 29.48 17.54 4.28
CA LYS A 56 30.13 18.68 3.61
C LYS A 56 29.15 19.62 2.92
N ASN A 57 27.82 19.41 3.04
CA ASN A 57 26.76 20.08 2.32
C ASN A 57 26.81 19.90 0.79
N GLU A 58 27.43 18.82 0.30
CA GLU A 58 27.40 18.46 -1.11
C GLU A 58 26.11 17.70 -1.42
N GLU A 59 25.51 17.94 -2.59
CA GLU A 59 24.32 17.24 -3.03
C GLU A 59 24.63 15.79 -3.40
N VAL A 60 23.91 14.85 -2.79
CA VAL A 60 24.01 13.42 -3.04
C VAL A 60 22.94 12.96 -4.02
N VAL A 61 21.69 13.40 -3.81
CA VAL A 61 20.55 13.09 -4.66
C VAL A 61 19.42 14.10 -4.43
N SER A 62 18.70 14.44 -5.49
CA SER A 62 17.47 15.21 -5.40
C SER A 62 16.24 14.31 -5.40
N PHE A 63 15.12 14.84 -4.90
CA PHE A 63 13.85 14.14 -4.85
C PHE A 63 12.65 15.06 -5.03
N LYS A 64 11.51 14.45 -5.39
CA LYS A 64 10.22 15.13 -5.43
C LYS A 64 9.10 14.19 -5.01
N SER A 65 8.06 14.73 -4.37
CA SER A 65 6.78 14.07 -4.20
C SER A 65 5.76 14.56 -5.23
N ASN A 66 4.71 13.78 -5.44
CA ASN A 66 3.58 14.19 -6.27
C ASN A 66 2.55 14.99 -5.45
N PHE A 67 1.42 15.36 -6.07
CA PHE A 67 0.34 16.11 -5.43
C PHE A 67 -0.35 15.37 -4.27
N LEU A 68 -0.17 14.04 -4.15
CA LEU A 68 -0.61 13.22 -3.01
C LEU A 68 0.44 13.15 -1.90
N GLY A 69 1.48 13.97 -1.98
CA GLY A 69 2.56 14.04 -0.99
C GLY A 69 3.47 12.82 -0.94
N ILE A 70 3.42 11.93 -1.93
CA ILE A 70 4.24 10.72 -1.97
C ILE A 70 5.29 10.77 -3.06
N GLY A 71 6.47 10.24 -2.75
CA GLY A 71 7.61 10.15 -3.67
C GLY A 71 8.61 9.11 -3.20
N LYS A 72 9.64 8.87 -3.98
CA LYS A 72 10.79 8.05 -3.57
C LYS A 72 12.07 8.49 -4.26
N PHE A 73 13.19 8.25 -3.59
CA PHE A 73 14.53 8.40 -4.13
C PHE A 73 15.40 7.22 -3.71
N SER A 74 16.58 7.11 -4.28
CA SER A 74 17.53 6.07 -3.89
C SER A 74 18.92 6.66 -3.80
N PHE A 75 19.71 6.24 -2.79
CA PHE A 75 21.11 6.59 -2.65
C PHE A 75 21.90 5.49 -1.96
N ILE A 76 23.22 5.62 -1.95
CA ILE A 76 24.13 4.71 -1.27
C ILE A 76 24.80 5.49 -0.14
N PRO A 77 24.38 5.31 1.12
CA PRO A 77 25.02 5.98 2.24
C PRO A 77 26.42 5.40 2.49
N LEU A 78 27.36 6.26 2.82
CA LEU A 78 28.73 5.89 3.17
C LEU A 78 28.88 5.72 4.68
N LYS A 79 29.78 4.85 5.10
CA LYS A 79 30.05 4.61 6.51
C LYS A 79 30.60 5.87 7.18
N GLY A 80 30.02 6.21 8.35
CA GLY A 80 30.47 7.37 9.14
C GLY A 80 30.01 8.72 8.60
N GLU A 81 29.20 8.76 7.51
CA GLU A 81 28.68 9.97 6.93
C GLU A 81 27.29 10.29 7.49
N ASN A 82 27.03 11.57 7.74
CA ASN A 82 25.72 12.06 8.14
C ASN A 82 25.02 12.70 6.95
N TYR A 83 23.71 12.52 6.87
CA TYR A 83 22.88 13.05 5.79
C TYR A 83 21.73 13.87 6.32
N LYS A 84 21.45 14.98 5.63
CA LYS A 84 20.27 15.80 5.87
C LYS A 84 19.57 16.14 4.56
N ALA A 85 18.27 16.29 4.62
CA ALA A 85 17.49 16.80 3.51
C ALA A 85 17.22 18.28 3.70
N LYS A 86 17.38 19.07 2.64
CA LYS A 86 16.80 20.40 2.52
C LYS A 86 15.54 20.28 1.67
N ILE A 87 14.39 20.69 2.22
CA ILE A 87 13.06 20.40 1.69
C ILE A 87 12.31 21.72 1.47
N THR A 88 11.68 21.86 0.30
CA THR A 88 10.77 22.97 -0.01
C THR A 88 9.39 22.39 -0.32
N LEU A 89 8.37 22.85 0.38
CA LEU A 89 6.97 22.50 0.14
C LEU A 89 6.35 23.37 -0.94
N ASP A 90 5.19 22.98 -1.45
CA ASP A 90 4.44 23.67 -2.51
C ASP A 90 4.05 25.13 -2.16
N ASN A 91 3.90 25.44 -0.87
CA ASN A 91 3.64 26.80 -0.37
C ASN A 91 4.92 27.64 -0.19
N GLY A 92 6.08 27.13 -0.59
CA GLY A 92 7.37 27.80 -0.47
C GLY A 92 8.05 27.68 0.91
N LYS A 93 7.45 26.97 1.88
CA LYS A 93 8.08 26.76 3.19
C LYS A 93 9.28 25.82 3.05
N GLU A 94 10.42 26.24 3.62
CA GLU A 94 11.66 25.45 3.65
C GLU A 94 11.99 24.96 5.05
N PHE A 95 12.56 23.77 5.13
CA PHE A 95 13.10 23.21 6.37
C PHE A 95 14.14 22.11 6.10
N GLU A 96 14.92 21.79 7.11
CA GLU A 96 15.89 20.70 7.06
C GLU A 96 15.41 19.53 7.93
N LYS A 97 15.73 18.30 7.50
CA LYS A 97 15.45 17.07 8.24
C LYS A 97 16.59 16.07 8.08
N SER A 98 17.11 15.58 9.21
CA SER A 98 18.15 14.55 9.21
C SER A 98 17.62 13.21 8.72
N ILE A 99 18.49 12.44 8.04
CA ILE A 99 18.27 11.02 7.75
C ILE A 99 18.98 10.23 8.84
N GLU A 100 18.19 9.56 9.66
CA GLU A 100 18.68 8.84 10.84
C GLU A 100 18.55 7.32 10.64
N GLY A 101 19.17 6.54 11.54
CA GLY A 101 18.99 5.10 11.60
C GLY A 101 19.67 4.31 10.49
N ILE A 102 20.78 4.83 9.93
CA ILE A 102 21.59 4.08 8.97
C ILE A 102 22.33 2.97 9.72
N LYS A 103 22.03 1.71 9.37
CA LYS A 103 22.61 0.53 10.02
C LYS A 103 23.94 0.16 9.39
N GLU A 104 24.85 -0.34 10.22
CA GLU A 104 26.11 -0.89 9.75
C GLU A 104 25.97 -2.30 9.18
N ASN A 105 25.07 -3.10 9.74
CA ASN A 105 24.87 -4.50 9.36
C ASN A 105 23.39 -4.75 9.03
N GLY A 106 23.15 -5.66 8.09
CA GLY A 106 21.81 -6.06 7.71
C GLY A 106 21.68 -6.44 6.24
N ILE A 107 20.43 -6.51 5.80
CA ILE A 107 20.01 -6.79 4.43
C ILE A 107 19.04 -5.69 4.03
N ALA A 108 19.23 -5.08 2.86
CA ALA A 108 18.29 -4.16 2.25
C ALA A 108 17.46 -4.88 1.19
N ILE A 109 16.22 -4.46 1.00
CA ILE A 109 15.33 -4.98 -0.04
C ILE A 109 14.96 -3.87 -1.01
N SER A 110 14.77 -4.24 -2.28
CA SER A 110 13.99 -3.42 -3.21
C SER A 110 13.11 -4.28 -4.09
N VAL A 111 11.92 -3.78 -4.42
CA VAL A 111 10.93 -4.46 -5.25
C VAL A 111 10.69 -3.66 -6.53
N ASN A 112 10.78 -4.33 -7.68
CA ASN A 112 10.40 -3.78 -8.98
C ASN A 112 9.30 -4.64 -9.59
N ASN A 113 8.07 -4.13 -9.55
CA ASN A 113 6.85 -4.76 -10.06
C ASN A 113 6.20 -3.99 -11.22
N ILE A 114 6.96 -3.13 -11.89
CA ILE A 114 6.43 -2.29 -12.99
C ILE A 114 6.35 -3.09 -14.30
N ASN A 115 7.16 -4.14 -14.43
CA ASN A 115 7.13 -5.02 -15.59
C ASN A 115 5.82 -5.83 -15.62
N SER A 116 5.36 -6.18 -16.84
CA SER A 116 4.13 -6.94 -17.05
C SER A 116 4.26 -8.41 -16.67
N ASP A 117 5.45 -8.98 -16.79
CA ASP A 117 5.66 -10.43 -16.81
C ASP A 117 6.20 -10.98 -15.49
N LYS A 118 6.94 -10.18 -14.74
CA LYS A 118 7.56 -10.59 -13.49
C LYS A 118 7.79 -9.45 -12.51
N THR A 119 7.75 -9.77 -11.23
CA THR A 119 8.24 -8.93 -10.13
C THR A 119 9.64 -9.37 -9.76
N ILE A 120 10.55 -8.41 -9.65
CA ILE A 120 11.95 -8.66 -9.26
C ILE A 120 12.14 -8.13 -7.84
N ILE A 121 12.52 -9.01 -6.94
CA ILE A 121 12.91 -8.68 -5.58
C ILE A 121 14.43 -8.74 -5.53
N THR A 122 15.05 -7.65 -5.10
CA THR A 122 16.49 -7.57 -4.91
C THR A 122 16.79 -7.51 -3.42
N LEU A 123 17.56 -8.43 -2.92
CA LEU A 123 18.13 -8.41 -1.58
C LEU A 123 19.61 -8.02 -1.71
N SER A 124 20.03 -6.99 -0.98
CA SER A 124 21.39 -6.46 -1.04
C SER A 124 21.99 -6.35 0.35
N THR A 125 23.27 -6.62 0.46
CA THR A 125 24.02 -6.50 1.71
C THR A 125 25.40 -5.91 1.45
N ASN A 126 26.02 -5.32 2.47
CA ASN A 126 27.40 -4.87 2.39
C ASN A 126 28.39 -6.00 2.72
N GLU A 127 29.67 -5.81 2.44
CA GLU A 127 30.68 -6.86 2.64
C GLU A 127 30.78 -7.35 4.09
N VAL A 128 30.65 -6.45 5.05
CA VAL A 128 30.71 -6.80 6.48
C VAL A 128 29.58 -7.77 6.83
N SER A 129 28.37 -7.44 6.42
CA SER A 129 27.20 -8.30 6.65
C SER A 129 27.27 -9.57 5.80
N PHE A 130 27.73 -9.51 4.55
CA PHE A 130 27.87 -10.69 3.69
C PHE A 130 28.74 -11.77 4.33
N ASN A 131 29.86 -11.40 4.90
CA ASN A 131 30.74 -12.35 5.60
C ASN A 131 30.06 -13.05 6.79
N GLN A 132 29.03 -12.43 7.38
CA GLN A 132 28.27 -12.98 8.50
C GLN A 132 27.08 -13.86 8.04
N ILE A 133 26.57 -13.64 6.82
CA ILE A 133 25.31 -14.25 6.35
C ILE A 133 25.51 -15.29 5.23
N LYS A 134 26.65 -15.32 4.53
CA LYS A 134 26.91 -16.16 3.33
C LYS A 134 26.68 -17.66 3.50
N ASN A 135 26.73 -18.17 4.72
CA ASN A 135 26.53 -19.59 5.02
C ASN A 135 25.22 -19.86 5.75
N LYS A 136 24.34 -18.85 5.83
CA LYS A 136 23.05 -18.97 6.53
C LYS A 136 21.91 -19.15 5.55
N SER A 137 20.87 -19.83 5.98
CA SER A 137 19.63 -20.06 5.23
C SER A 137 18.60 -19.02 5.62
N TYR A 138 18.03 -18.35 4.66
CA TYR A 138 16.93 -17.38 4.82
C TYR A 138 15.68 -17.90 4.13
N LYS A 139 14.53 -17.31 4.48
CA LYS A 139 13.23 -17.65 3.91
C LYS A 139 12.54 -16.37 3.51
N LEU A 140 12.29 -16.17 2.22
CA LEU A 140 11.41 -15.13 1.75
C LEU A 140 10.00 -15.70 1.65
N LEU A 141 9.07 -15.15 2.43
CA LEU A 141 7.66 -15.50 2.36
C LEU A 141 6.94 -14.49 1.49
N LEU A 142 6.33 -14.96 0.41
CA LEU A 142 5.31 -14.22 -0.33
C LEU A 142 3.95 -14.61 0.25
N HIS A 143 3.22 -13.65 0.81
CA HIS A 143 1.98 -13.99 1.51
C HIS A 143 0.88 -12.96 1.32
N LYS A 144 -0.37 -13.45 1.49
CA LYS A 144 -1.60 -12.67 1.46
C LYS A 144 -2.75 -13.47 2.08
N ASP A 145 -3.50 -12.88 3.01
CA ASP A 145 -4.74 -13.42 3.57
C ASP A 145 -4.61 -14.90 4.01
N GLY A 146 -3.53 -15.24 4.74
CA GLY A 146 -3.24 -16.58 5.22
C GLY A 146 -2.67 -17.54 4.17
N LYS A 147 -2.59 -17.15 2.89
CA LYS A 147 -1.89 -17.90 1.85
C LYS A 147 -0.41 -17.55 1.87
N VAL A 148 0.46 -18.54 1.76
CA VAL A 148 1.91 -18.38 1.84
C VAL A 148 2.60 -19.22 0.76
N GLN A 149 3.58 -18.59 0.11
CA GLN A 149 4.58 -19.25 -0.73
C GLN A 149 5.95 -19.00 -0.10
N ARG A 150 6.72 -20.05 0.11
CA ARG A 150 8.04 -20.00 0.70
C ARG A 150 9.11 -20.13 -0.37
N ILE A 151 10.02 -19.16 -0.41
CA ILE A 151 11.16 -19.13 -1.33
C ILE A 151 12.43 -19.22 -0.46
N PRO A 152 13.24 -20.28 -0.59
CA PRO A 152 14.51 -20.37 0.10
C PRO A 152 15.48 -19.33 -0.48
N VAL A 153 16.28 -18.71 0.39
CA VAL A 153 17.28 -17.70 0.00
C VAL A 153 18.61 -18.04 0.65
N THR A 154 19.66 -18.05 -0.14
CA THR A 154 21.03 -18.18 0.30
C THR A 154 21.85 -17.10 -0.40
N PHE A 155 22.67 -16.37 0.35
CA PHE A 155 23.52 -15.32 -0.23
C PHE A 155 24.81 -15.93 -0.77
N ASN A 156 24.92 -15.98 -2.11
CA ASN A 156 26.12 -16.37 -2.82
C ASN A 156 26.99 -15.14 -3.20
N SER A 157 26.39 -13.96 -3.14
CA SER A 157 27.04 -12.68 -3.37
C SER A 157 26.40 -11.58 -2.50
N ASN A 158 26.95 -10.38 -2.54
CA ASN A 158 26.36 -9.21 -1.85
C ASN A 158 24.98 -8.82 -2.38
N LYS A 159 24.49 -9.49 -3.44
CA LYS A 159 23.23 -9.20 -4.07
C LYS A 159 22.58 -10.46 -4.61
N GLU A 160 21.37 -10.75 -4.14
CA GLU A 160 20.54 -11.83 -4.63
C GLU A 160 19.29 -11.28 -5.34
N LEU A 161 18.96 -11.89 -6.49
CA LEU A 161 17.82 -11.51 -7.33
C LEU A 161 16.80 -12.66 -7.36
N ILE A 162 15.59 -12.35 -6.96
CA ILE A 162 14.48 -13.29 -6.97
C ILE A 162 13.44 -12.77 -7.96
N ALA A 163 13.20 -13.52 -9.02
CA ALA A 163 12.17 -13.20 -10.02
C ALA A 163 10.95 -14.09 -9.78
N ILE A 164 9.79 -13.46 -9.60
CA ILE A 164 8.50 -14.15 -9.44
C ILE A 164 7.65 -13.79 -10.65
N ALA A 165 7.14 -14.80 -11.37
CA ALA A 165 6.24 -14.60 -12.48
C ALA A 165 4.93 -13.95 -11.99
N VAL A 166 4.31 -13.12 -12.81
CA VAL A 166 3.10 -12.38 -12.41
C VAL A 166 1.92 -13.33 -12.16
N GLU A 167 1.85 -14.45 -12.87
CA GLU A 167 0.86 -15.51 -12.65
C GLU A 167 0.98 -16.23 -11.30
N ASP A 168 2.18 -16.26 -10.71
CA ASP A 168 2.45 -16.86 -9.39
C ASP A 168 2.13 -15.90 -8.24
N LEU A 169 1.84 -14.63 -8.54
CA LEU A 169 1.48 -13.64 -7.53
C LEU A 169 -0.01 -13.75 -7.15
N PHE A 170 -0.31 -13.45 -5.91
CA PHE A 170 -1.69 -13.29 -5.48
C PHE A 170 -2.31 -12.03 -6.13
N LYS A 171 -3.61 -12.05 -6.35
CA LYS A 171 -4.33 -10.88 -6.91
C LYS A 171 -4.31 -9.70 -5.94
N GLY A 172 -3.99 -8.51 -6.43
CA GLY A 172 -3.95 -7.28 -5.64
C GLY A 172 -2.68 -7.11 -4.83
N VAL A 173 -2.78 -6.67 -3.57
CA VAL A 173 -1.63 -6.47 -2.70
C VAL A 173 -1.00 -7.80 -2.30
N ASN A 174 0.30 -7.90 -2.48
CA ASN A 174 1.16 -8.98 -2.01
C ASN A 174 2.13 -8.42 -0.97
N THR A 175 2.51 -9.23 0.00
CA THR A 175 3.54 -8.91 0.99
C THR A 175 4.68 -9.90 0.88
N VAL A 176 5.90 -9.41 0.87
CA VAL A 176 7.09 -10.24 1.04
C VAL A 176 7.74 -9.91 2.37
N THR A 177 8.07 -10.95 3.14
CA THR A 177 8.78 -10.84 4.41
C THR A 177 9.97 -11.77 4.41
N LEU A 178 11.17 -11.25 4.67
CA LEU A 178 12.38 -12.05 4.82
C LEU A 178 12.56 -12.47 6.26
N PHE A 179 12.78 -13.76 6.48
CA PHE A 179 13.09 -14.35 7.77
C PHE A 179 14.49 -14.95 7.78
N ASP A 180 15.14 -14.88 8.93
CA ASP A 180 16.38 -15.61 9.17
C ASP A 180 16.13 -17.09 9.49
N ASP A 181 17.18 -17.81 9.84
CA ASP A 181 17.18 -19.23 10.22
C ASP A 181 16.43 -19.48 11.54
N GLU A 182 16.36 -18.49 12.43
CA GLU A 182 15.61 -18.52 13.70
C GLU A 182 14.14 -18.08 13.57
N ASN A 183 13.66 -17.86 12.33
CA ASN A 183 12.32 -17.35 12.00
C ASN A 183 12.03 -15.93 12.52
N ARG A 184 13.05 -15.09 12.72
CA ARG A 184 12.87 -13.67 13.05
C ARG A 184 12.63 -12.88 11.76
N PRO A 185 11.61 -12.02 11.69
CA PRO A 185 11.37 -11.16 10.54
C PRO A 185 12.44 -10.06 10.48
N LEU A 186 13.10 -9.93 9.33
CA LEU A 186 14.19 -8.97 9.12
C LEU A 186 13.74 -7.72 8.37
N LEU A 187 12.86 -7.90 7.37
CA LEU A 187 12.34 -6.84 6.52
C LEU A 187 11.04 -7.28 5.84
N GLU A 188 10.22 -6.29 5.49
CA GLU A 188 8.93 -6.52 4.86
C GLU A 188 8.64 -5.45 3.80
N ARG A 189 7.96 -5.84 2.72
CA ARG A 189 7.57 -4.95 1.64
C ARG A 189 6.27 -5.40 0.98
N MET A 190 5.33 -4.47 0.86
CA MET A 190 4.09 -4.67 0.11
C MET A 190 4.21 -4.15 -1.31
N PHE A 191 3.63 -4.85 -2.28
CA PHE A 191 3.55 -4.43 -3.66
C PHE A 191 2.25 -4.93 -4.31
N PHE A 192 1.86 -4.33 -5.43
CA PHE A 192 0.58 -4.62 -6.08
C PHE A 192 0.77 -5.46 -7.34
N ASN A 193 0.04 -6.56 -7.46
CA ASN A 193 -0.07 -7.29 -8.72
C ASN A 193 -1.05 -6.58 -9.65
N ASN A 194 -0.52 -5.91 -10.67
CA ASN A 194 -1.30 -5.12 -11.62
C ASN A 194 -2.05 -5.95 -12.69
N SER A 195 -1.82 -7.25 -12.77
CA SER A 195 -2.44 -8.13 -13.79
C SER A 195 -3.94 -8.36 -13.61
N ILE A 196 -4.45 -8.05 -12.41
CA ILE A 196 -5.86 -8.30 -12.06
C ILE A 196 -6.85 -7.32 -12.68
N ILE A 197 -6.36 -6.18 -13.16
CA ILE A 197 -7.22 -5.11 -13.63
C ILE A 197 -7.59 -5.40 -15.06
N LYS A 198 -8.74 -6.07 -15.24
CA LYS A 198 -9.39 -6.25 -16.53
C LYS A 198 -10.36 -5.10 -16.74
N ASP A 199 -10.21 -4.41 -17.82
CA ASP A 199 -11.20 -3.43 -18.28
C ASP A 199 -12.30 -4.18 -19.03
N PHE A 200 -13.51 -4.17 -18.48
CA PHE A 200 -14.68 -4.79 -19.13
C PHE A 200 -15.33 -3.87 -20.16
N ASN A 201 -14.84 -2.62 -20.30
CA ASN A 201 -15.35 -1.63 -21.25
C ASN A 201 -16.90 -1.61 -21.29
N LEU A 202 -17.51 -1.42 -20.13
CA LEU A 202 -18.95 -1.32 -20.03
C LEU A 202 -19.41 0.01 -20.61
N SER A 203 -20.34 -0.03 -21.54
CA SER A 203 -21.04 1.15 -22.05
C SER A 203 -22.52 1.08 -21.67
N ILE A 204 -23.07 2.23 -21.28
CA ILE A 204 -24.48 2.39 -20.91
C ILE A 204 -25.09 3.36 -21.93
N THR A 205 -26.07 2.90 -22.67
CA THR A 205 -26.74 3.70 -23.71
C THR A 205 -28.25 3.74 -23.42
N LYS A 206 -28.84 4.94 -23.41
CA LYS A 206 -30.29 5.08 -23.37
C LYS A 206 -30.86 4.61 -24.69
N THR A 207 -31.74 3.61 -24.67
CA THR A 207 -32.37 3.02 -25.87
C THR A 207 -33.86 3.40 -26.03
N GLY A 208 -34.47 3.90 -24.95
CA GLY A 208 -35.86 4.30 -24.98
C GLY A 208 -36.31 5.07 -23.75
N SER A 209 -37.53 5.64 -23.83
CA SER A 209 -38.24 6.21 -22.70
C SER A 209 -39.73 6.05 -22.91
N ASP A 210 -40.46 5.78 -21.85
CA ASP A 210 -41.90 5.85 -21.77
C ASP A 210 -42.31 6.91 -20.74
N ILE A 211 -43.59 7.09 -20.51
CA ILE A 211 -44.13 8.15 -19.61
C ILE A 211 -43.46 8.11 -18.23
N ASP A 212 -43.27 6.92 -17.67
CA ASP A 212 -42.74 6.72 -16.30
C ASP A 212 -41.43 5.90 -16.25
N SER A 213 -40.80 5.61 -17.38
CA SER A 213 -39.63 4.75 -17.41
C SER A 213 -38.57 5.18 -18.42
N LEU A 214 -37.31 4.89 -18.08
CA LEU A 214 -36.16 5.05 -18.94
C LEU A 214 -35.52 3.69 -19.20
N ILE A 215 -35.30 3.37 -20.46
CA ILE A 215 -34.69 2.09 -20.88
C ILE A 215 -33.24 2.32 -21.24
N TYR A 216 -32.36 1.58 -20.58
CA TYR A 216 -30.92 1.61 -20.82
C TYR A 216 -30.43 0.22 -21.23
N GLN A 217 -29.52 0.19 -22.19
CA GLN A 217 -28.79 -1.00 -22.59
C GLN A 217 -27.38 -0.91 -22.04
N ILE A 218 -26.92 -2.00 -21.40
CA ILE A 218 -25.53 -2.15 -20.94
C ILE A 218 -24.86 -3.15 -21.86
N THR A 219 -23.75 -2.76 -22.46
CA THR A 219 -22.94 -3.60 -23.35
C THR A 219 -21.51 -3.68 -22.85
N SER A 220 -20.85 -4.82 -23.13
CA SER A 220 -19.42 -5.01 -22.89
C SER A 220 -18.79 -5.67 -24.11
N ASN A 221 -17.67 -5.12 -24.57
CA ASN A 221 -16.95 -5.62 -25.73
C ASN A 221 -15.90 -6.69 -25.39
N ASN A 222 -15.62 -6.93 -24.10
CA ASN A 222 -14.53 -7.79 -23.63
C ASN A 222 -15.03 -9.02 -22.86
N ILE A 223 -16.26 -9.49 -23.16
CA ILE A 223 -16.81 -10.70 -22.58
C ILE A 223 -16.83 -11.80 -23.65
N ASN A 224 -16.23 -12.95 -23.34
CA ASN A 224 -16.28 -14.11 -24.21
C ASN A 224 -17.68 -14.76 -24.15
N ASN A 225 -18.13 -15.34 -25.27
CA ASN A 225 -19.40 -16.08 -25.31
C ASN A 225 -19.43 -17.17 -24.23
N GLY A 226 -20.50 -17.17 -23.43
CA GLY A 226 -20.69 -18.11 -22.33
C GLY A 226 -20.08 -17.67 -20.99
N GLN A 227 -19.40 -16.55 -20.93
CA GLN A 227 -18.91 -16.01 -19.67
C GLN A 227 -20.05 -15.30 -18.90
N ILE A 228 -20.25 -15.69 -17.63
CA ILE A 228 -21.21 -15.02 -16.75
C ILE A 228 -20.55 -13.78 -16.14
N LEU A 229 -21.18 -12.63 -16.29
CA LEU A 229 -20.79 -11.38 -15.64
C LEU A 229 -21.81 -11.02 -14.55
N ASN A 230 -21.36 -10.97 -13.32
CA ASN A 230 -22.17 -10.45 -12.22
C ASN A 230 -22.03 -8.92 -12.19
N THR A 231 -23.13 -8.21 -12.35
CA THR A 231 -23.18 -6.74 -12.34
C THR A 231 -24.12 -6.25 -11.25
N SER A 232 -23.77 -5.12 -10.66
CA SER A 232 -24.61 -4.38 -9.73
C SER A 232 -24.84 -2.98 -10.30
N ILE A 233 -26.06 -2.51 -10.28
CA ILE A 233 -26.44 -1.20 -10.81
C ILE A 233 -27.01 -0.37 -9.65
N SER A 234 -26.48 0.85 -9.48
CA SER A 234 -27.02 1.84 -8.56
C SER A 234 -27.51 3.04 -9.37
N VAL A 235 -28.75 3.44 -9.15
CA VAL A 235 -29.33 4.63 -9.79
C VAL A 235 -29.59 5.67 -8.71
N LEU A 236 -29.01 6.84 -8.88
CA LEU A 236 -29.08 7.93 -7.92
C LEU A 236 -29.50 9.22 -8.65
N PRO A 237 -30.25 10.12 -7.99
CA PRO A 237 -30.45 11.47 -8.49
C PRO A 237 -29.12 12.17 -8.73
N SER A 238 -29.00 13.00 -9.76
CA SER A 238 -27.77 13.73 -10.11
C SER A 238 -27.27 14.63 -8.99
N GLU A 239 -28.19 15.11 -8.13
CA GLU A 239 -27.91 16.02 -7.02
C GLU A 239 -27.52 15.30 -5.73
N THR A 240 -27.36 13.98 -5.75
CA THR A 240 -27.04 13.20 -4.55
C THR A 240 -25.65 13.58 -3.99
N LYS A 241 -25.64 14.32 -2.86
CA LYS A 241 -24.41 14.81 -2.21
C LYS A 241 -23.61 13.72 -1.50
N SER A 242 -24.26 12.62 -1.11
CA SER A 242 -23.61 11.49 -0.43
C SER A 242 -22.86 10.57 -1.38
N TYR A 243 -22.99 10.75 -2.69
CA TYR A 243 -22.28 9.95 -3.67
C TYR A 243 -20.80 10.34 -3.70
N ASN A 244 -19.96 9.41 -3.30
CA ASN A 244 -18.51 9.61 -3.31
C ASN A 244 -17.88 8.78 -4.44
N GLN A 245 -17.30 9.48 -5.41
CA GLN A 245 -16.60 8.86 -6.55
C GLN A 245 -15.15 8.45 -6.25
N ASP A 246 -14.65 8.69 -5.02
CA ASP A 246 -13.24 8.49 -4.69
C ASP A 246 -12.85 7.01 -4.63
N GLN A 247 -13.80 6.07 -4.68
CA GLN A 247 -13.55 4.64 -4.57
C GLN A 247 -14.07 3.86 -5.78
N THR A 248 -13.32 2.83 -6.15
CA THR A 248 -13.73 1.81 -7.12
C THR A 248 -13.80 0.46 -6.43
N ILE A 249 -14.48 -0.54 -7.02
CA ILE A 249 -14.50 -1.93 -6.54
C ILE A 249 -13.05 -2.43 -6.36
N VAL A 250 -12.15 -2.12 -7.30
CA VAL A 250 -10.75 -2.54 -7.23
C VAL A 250 -10.06 -1.91 -6.02
N SER A 251 -10.21 -0.60 -5.79
CA SER A 251 -9.61 0.05 -4.63
C SER A 251 -10.19 -0.44 -3.31
N ALA A 252 -11.51 -0.71 -3.27
CA ALA A 252 -12.20 -1.15 -2.06
C ALA A 252 -11.79 -2.59 -1.64
N PHE A 253 -11.62 -3.51 -2.60
CA PHE A 253 -11.34 -4.91 -2.29
C PHE A 253 -9.85 -5.28 -2.35
N TYR A 254 -9.06 -4.64 -3.22
CA TYR A 254 -7.68 -5.05 -3.46
C TYR A 254 -6.62 -4.10 -2.92
N LEU A 255 -7.00 -2.91 -2.43
CA LEU A 255 -6.06 -1.94 -1.86
C LEU A 255 -6.39 -1.56 -0.43
N LYS A 256 -7.57 -0.98 -0.20
CA LYS A 256 -7.96 -0.40 1.09
C LYS A 256 -7.88 -1.39 2.28
N PRO A 257 -8.27 -2.68 2.15
CA PRO A 257 -8.18 -3.62 3.25
C PRO A 257 -6.76 -3.90 3.73
N TYR A 258 -5.74 -3.61 2.93
CA TYR A 258 -4.33 -3.93 3.22
C TYR A 258 -3.53 -2.74 3.75
N LEU A 259 -4.03 -1.52 3.62
CA LEU A 259 -3.35 -0.33 4.09
C LEU A 259 -3.98 0.21 5.37
N LYS A 260 -3.12 0.69 6.28
CA LYS A 260 -3.57 1.39 7.49
C LYS A 260 -3.80 2.87 7.18
N GLY A 261 -4.83 3.44 7.82
CA GLY A 261 -5.18 4.85 7.66
C GLY A 261 -5.95 5.16 6.38
N THR A 262 -6.12 6.44 6.12
CA THR A 262 -6.87 6.94 4.96
C THR A 262 -5.99 6.97 3.73
N ILE A 263 -6.49 6.44 2.62
CA ILE A 263 -5.87 6.58 1.29
C ILE A 263 -6.56 7.76 0.62
N GLU A 264 -5.79 8.79 0.30
CA GLU A 264 -6.30 9.92 -0.45
C GLU A 264 -6.54 9.53 -1.91
N ASN A 265 -7.75 9.77 -2.41
CA ASN A 265 -8.18 9.49 -3.78
C ASN A 265 -7.79 8.09 -4.30
N PRO A 266 -8.28 6.99 -3.69
CA PRO A 266 -7.87 5.64 -4.07
C PRO A 266 -8.25 5.26 -5.51
N GLN A 267 -9.29 5.88 -6.09
CA GLN A 267 -9.67 5.71 -7.49
C GLN A 267 -8.56 6.17 -8.45
N TYR A 268 -7.78 7.17 -8.08
CA TYR A 268 -6.71 7.73 -8.91
C TYR A 268 -5.78 6.65 -9.46
N TYR A 269 -5.42 5.67 -8.63
CA TYR A 269 -4.46 4.62 -8.98
C TYR A 269 -5.00 3.61 -10.00
N PHE A 270 -6.33 3.49 -10.12
CA PHE A 270 -7.01 2.46 -10.93
C PHE A 270 -7.77 3.01 -12.13
N SER A 271 -7.82 4.33 -12.31
CA SER A 271 -8.43 4.99 -13.47
C SER A 271 -7.36 5.28 -14.53
N ASN A 272 -7.59 4.93 -15.80
CA ASN A 272 -6.65 5.17 -16.92
C ASN A 272 -5.22 4.72 -16.57
N ILE A 273 -5.06 3.44 -16.31
CA ILE A 273 -3.82 2.84 -15.80
C ILE A 273 -2.67 3.09 -16.77
N SER A 274 -1.62 3.71 -16.27
CA SER A 274 -0.39 4.00 -16.98
C SER A 274 0.83 3.53 -16.19
N ARG A 275 2.00 3.48 -16.82
CA ARG A 275 3.26 3.18 -16.12
C ARG A 275 3.51 4.13 -14.94
N LYS A 276 3.14 5.42 -15.10
CA LYS A 276 3.24 6.41 -14.02
C LYS A 276 2.35 6.03 -12.83
N LYS A 277 1.09 5.67 -13.07
CA LYS A 277 0.16 5.29 -12.00
C LYS A 277 0.55 3.98 -11.31
N LYS A 278 1.08 3.01 -12.04
CA LYS A 278 1.67 1.80 -11.44
C LYS A 278 2.84 2.14 -10.53
N PHE A 279 3.71 3.06 -10.95
CA PHE A 279 4.81 3.55 -10.13
C PHE A 279 4.30 4.28 -8.88
N GLU A 280 3.31 5.16 -9.00
CA GLU A 280 2.75 5.90 -7.87
C GLU A 280 1.99 4.98 -6.89
N LEU A 281 1.32 3.93 -7.38
CA LEU A 281 0.73 2.88 -6.52
C LEU A 281 1.82 2.11 -5.74
N ASP A 282 2.95 1.80 -6.38
CA ASP A 282 4.09 1.19 -5.71
C ASP A 282 4.68 2.12 -4.64
N VAL A 283 4.77 3.43 -4.91
CA VAL A 283 5.20 4.43 -3.93
C VAL A 283 4.21 4.55 -2.77
N LEU A 284 2.90 4.49 -3.04
CA LEU A 284 1.88 4.44 -1.98
C LEU A 284 2.11 3.24 -1.05
N LEU A 285 2.33 2.05 -1.62
CA LEU A 285 2.58 0.83 -0.84
C LEU A 285 3.92 0.86 -0.09
N LEU A 286 4.91 1.54 -0.63
CA LEU A 286 6.16 1.82 0.07
C LEU A 286 5.96 2.73 1.28
N THR A 287 5.12 3.76 1.16
CA THR A 287 4.96 4.80 2.18
C THR A 287 3.84 4.53 3.19
N GLN A 288 2.86 3.69 2.86
CA GLN A 288 1.73 3.34 3.74
C GLN A 288 1.58 1.83 4.00
N GLY A 289 2.42 1.01 3.38
CA GLY A 289 2.39 -0.45 3.52
C GLY A 289 3.11 -0.91 4.79
N TRP A 290 2.45 -0.80 5.93
CA TRP A 290 2.95 -1.32 7.21
C TRP A 290 2.39 -2.71 7.47
N SER A 291 3.23 -3.59 8.05
CA SER A 291 2.79 -4.93 8.43
C SER A 291 1.50 -4.90 9.27
N ARG A 292 0.58 -5.76 8.92
CA ARG A 292 -0.62 -6.06 9.71
C ARG A 292 -0.34 -7.16 10.74
N TYR A 293 0.75 -7.89 10.57
CA TYR A 293 1.08 -9.05 11.37
C TYR A 293 2.06 -8.66 12.46
N SER A 294 1.77 -9.07 13.69
CA SER A 294 2.76 -9.18 14.76
C SER A 294 3.31 -10.60 14.68
N TRP A 295 4.43 -10.76 14.00
CA TRP A 295 5.04 -12.06 13.77
C TRP A 295 5.37 -12.78 15.09
N ASP A 296 5.81 -12.03 16.12
CA ASP A 296 6.03 -12.58 17.45
C ASP A 296 4.76 -13.21 18.00
N ASN A 297 3.61 -12.52 17.89
CA ASN A 297 2.33 -13.07 18.34
C ASN A 297 1.90 -14.29 17.53
N ILE A 298 2.20 -14.33 16.22
CA ILE A 298 1.85 -15.48 15.37
C ILE A 298 2.66 -16.73 15.75
N PHE A 299 3.93 -16.56 16.11
CA PHE A 299 4.81 -17.69 16.46
C PHE A 299 4.70 -18.12 17.93
N ILE A 300 4.40 -17.19 18.84
CA ILE A 300 4.39 -17.46 20.29
C ILE A 300 2.99 -17.80 20.80
N SER A 301 1.95 -17.15 20.28
CA SER A 301 0.59 -17.38 20.76
C SER A 301 -0.42 -17.35 19.62
N GLN A 302 -1.23 -18.41 19.50
CA GLN A 302 -2.41 -18.31 18.65
C GLN A 302 -3.37 -17.28 19.28
N PRO A 303 -3.78 -16.22 18.54
CA PRO A 303 -4.76 -15.29 19.05
C PRO A 303 -6.05 -16.03 19.37
N LYS A 304 -6.45 -16.01 20.64
CA LYS A 304 -7.79 -16.47 21.02
C LYS A 304 -8.79 -15.46 20.45
N PRO A 305 -9.80 -15.89 19.69
CA PRO A 305 -10.84 -14.97 19.24
C PRO A 305 -11.49 -14.34 20.47
N SER A 306 -11.55 -13.00 20.49
CA SER A 306 -12.18 -12.26 21.59
C SER A 306 -13.70 -12.38 21.58
N PHE A 307 -14.26 -12.84 20.48
CA PHE A 307 -15.70 -13.02 20.25
C PHE A 307 -15.91 -14.34 19.49
N ASP A 308 -17.03 -14.97 19.74
CA ASP A 308 -17.46 -16.13 18.97
C ASP A 308 -17.72 -15.76 17.51
N PHE A 309 -17.70 -16.76 16.63
CA PHE A 309 -18.01 -16.55 15.22
C PHE A 309 -19.46 -16.08 15.07
N GLU A 310 -19.66 -14.91 14.48
CA GLU A 310 -21.01 -14.41 14.18
C GLU A 310 -21.65 -15.29 13.09
N ASN A 311 -22.78 -15.91 13.40
CA ASN A 311 -23.54 -16.78 12.49
C ASN A 311 -24.24 -16.02 11.35
N GLY A 312 -23.92 -14.74 11.15
CA GLY A 312 -24.53 -13.87 10.18
C GLY A 312 -25.44 -12.80 10.83
N ILE A 313 -26.07 -11.99 9.99
CA ILE A 313 -27.00 -10.95 10.46
C ILE A 313 -28.35 -11.62 10.76
N ALA A 314 -28.73 -11.63 12.04
CA ALA A 314 -30.08 -12.06 12.44
C ALA A 314 -31.00 -10.84 12.46
N VAL A 315 -32.04 -10.83 11.64
CA VAL A 315 -33.11 -9.84 11.66
C VAL A 315 -34.33 -10.43 12.33
N ASN A 316 -34.68 -9.88 13.49
CA ASN A 316 -35.90 -10.28 14.22
C ASN A 316 -36.98 -9.21 14.01
N GLY A 317 -38.15 -9.65 13.63
CA GLY A 317 -39.30 -8.76 13.40
C GLY A 317 -40.61 -9.41 13.84
N PHE A 318 -41.63 -8.60 14.10
CA PHE A 318 -42.99 -9.05 14.40
C PHE A 318 -43.89 -8.72 13.23
N ILE A 319 -44.68 -9.68 12.81
CA ILE A 319 -45.72 -9.47 11.79
C ILE A 319 -47.00 -9.08 12.53
N ASN A 320 -47.41 -7.82 12.41
CA ASN A 320 -48.59 -7.27 13.05
C ASN A 320 -49.93 -7.68 12.38
N LYS A 321 -49.85 -8.44 11.29
CA LYS A 321 -51.05 -8.96 10.59
C LYS A 321 -51.11 -10.49 10.73
N LYS A 322 -52.30 -11.01 11.06
CA LYS A 322 -52.58 -12.44 11.02
C LYS A 322 -52.47 -12.92 9.57
N VAL A 323 -51.41 -13.70 9.26
CA VAL A 323 -51.22 -14.28 7.93
C VAL A 323 -51.64 -15.75 8.01
N GLU A 324 -52.65 -16.15 7.22
CA GLU A 324 -53.21 -17.51 7.29
C GLU A 324 -52.27 -18.58 6.72
N LYS A 325 -51.27 -18.23 5.90
CA LYS A 325 -50.21 -19.15 5.42
C LYS A 325 -48.99 -18.35 4.96
N ILE A 326 -47.82 -18.63 5.57
CA ILE A 326 -46.51 -18.19 5.07
C ILE A 326 -45.89 -19.38 4.36
N SER A 327 -45.79 -19.36 3.03
CA SER A 327 -45.15 -20.43 2.26
C SER A 327 -43.63 -20.26 2.09
N SER A 328 -43.13 -19.04 2.10
CA SER A 328 -41.66 -18.70 2.18
C SER A 328 -41.50 -17.19 2.35
N LEU A 329 -40.51 -16.75 3.15
CA LEU A 329 -39.99 -15.41 3.16
C LEU A 329 -38.59 -15.49 2.51
N LEU A 330 -38.42 -14.96 1.34
CA LEU A 330 -37.11 -14.69 0.74
C LEU A 330 -36.72 -13.25 1.10
N LEU A 331 -35.67 -13.09 1.87
CA LEU A 331 -34.96 -11.85 2.13
C LEU A 331 -33.83 -11.68 1.13
#